data_d194601a2d6e67a040781797f20bc0ae
#
_entry.id   d194601a2d6e67a040781797f20bc0ae
#
_cell.length_a   1.000
_cell.length_b   1.000
_cell.length_c   1.000
_cell.angle_alpha   90.00
_cell.angle_beta   90.00
_cell.angle_gamma   90.00
#
_symmetry.space_group_name_H-M   'P 1'
#
loop_
_entity.id
_entity.type
_entity.pdbx_description
1 polymer ?
#
loop_
_entity_poly.entity_id
_entity_poly.type
_entity_poly.pdbx_seq_one_letter_code
_entity_poly.pdbx_strand_id
1 'polypeptide(L)'
;MVDSVEAPDASTVVFNLKFPSGSFIPAVATPFNFVYSKKDLDDHGHDWHKKNVNGTGPFIFVEDIPGQHVMGKKNPNYHFEGQPYLDGFKAISAPKMAVRINAIRGNQASIEFRGFPPKARDDMVNALGDQLTVQESDWNCVLMASANLERPPFDDIRVRQALTLAVDRYAGSKYLSQIAIVKTVGGVVFPGHPLAASQDELEQLIGYSRDIDASRAKARALLKEAGVPEGFQFVFNNRGVDQPYKVVGTWLVDQWRKVGLDPQQTVKPSPQFYDTLRKQGDFDVSIDFNCQSVINPIADVSKFLCSAGNNYSN
;
A
#
# COMPACT_ATOMS: atom_id res chain seq x y z
N MET A 1 19.37 4.16 -12.61
CA MET A 1 18.81 3.68 -13.90
C MET A 1 19.02 4.71 -14.99
N VAL A 2 18.50 5.93 -14.88
CA VAL A 2 18.74 7.02 -15.82
C VAL A 2 20.13 7.61 -15.59
N ASP A 3 20.90 7.83 -16.65
CA ASP A 3 22.19 8.49 -16.63
C ASP A 3 22.01 9.98 -16.94
N SER A 4 21.42 10.29 -18.11
CA SER A 4 21.08 11.65 -18.49
C SER A 4 19.72 11.72 -19.19
N VAL A 5 19.17 12.93 -19.24
CA VAL A 5 17.96 13.25 -20.01
C VAL A 5 18.29 14.46 -20.88
N GLU A 6 18.01 14.34 -22.17
CA GLU A 6 18.31 15.36 -23.17
C GLU A 6 17.04 15.74 -23.93
N ALA A 7 16.96 16.98 -24.40
CA ALA A 7 15.90 17.49 -25.25
C ALA A 7 16.54 18.11 -26.47
N PRO A 8 16.90 17.31 -27.50
CA PRO A 8 17.63 17.82 -28.70
C PRO A 8 16.79 18.76 -29.56
N ASP A 9 15.46 18.67 -29.45
CA ASP A 9 14.51 19.56 -30.13
C ASP A 9 13.22 19.74 -29.30
N ALA A 10 12.27 20.50 -29.82
CA ALA A 10 11.04 20.88 -29.12
C ALA A 10 10.05 19.71 -28.89
N SER A 11 10.25 18.57 -29.53
CA SER A 11 9.32 17.43 -29.52
C SER A 11 9.97 16.11 -29.15
N THR A 12 11.28 16.10 -28.89
CA THR A 12 12.04 14.87 -28.60
C THR A 12 12.65 14.93 -27.20
N VAL A 13 12.46 13.86 -26.42
CA VAL A 13 13.14 13.63 -25.14
C VAL A 13 13.91 12.32 -25.22
N VAL A 14 15.20 12.36 -24.93
CA VAL A 14 16.10 11.19 -24.94
C VAL A 14 16.50 10.85 -23.51
N PHE A 15 16.21 9.63 -23.10
CA PHE A 15 16.67 9.08 -21.83
C PHE A 15 17.85 8.14 -22.05
N ASN A 16 19.02 8.53 -21.64
CA ASN A 16 20.20 7.68 -21.64
C ASN A 16 20.20 6.84 -20.36
N LEU A 17 20.22 5.53 -20.51
CA LEU A 17 20.20 4.60 -19.38
C LEU A 17 21.59 4.08 -19.06
N LYS A 18 21.94 3.96 -17.77
CA LYS A 18 23.20 3.36 -17.29
C LYS A 18 23.35 1.89 -17.67
N PHE A 19 22.23 1.20 -17.87
CA PHE A 19 22.14 -0.19 -18.29
C PHE A 19 20.78 -0.47 -18.95
N PRO A 20 20.68 -1.43 -19.87
CA PRO A 20 19.41 -1.82 -20.47
C PRO A 20 18.39 -2.25 -19.41
N SER A 21 17.17 -1.75 -19.48
CA SER A 21 16.13 -2.04 -18.49
C SER A 21 14.76 -2.20 -19.14
N GLY A 22 14.21 -3.41 -19.13
CA GLY A 22 12.85 -3.69 -19.60
C GLY A 22 11.76 -3.09 -18.69
N SER A 23 12.11 -2.63 -17.47
CA SER A 23 11.16 -1.97 -16.57
C SER A 23 11.11 -0.45 -16.73
N PHE A 24 11.96 0.16 -17.57
CA PHE A 24 12.03 1.61 -17.69
C PHE A 24 10.73 2.23 -18.20
N ILE A 25 10.22 1.78 -19.36
CA ILE A 25 8.99 2.30 -19.94
C ILE A 25 7.78 2.10 -19.01
N PRO A 26 7.52 0.89 -18.47
CA PRO A 26 6.49 0.72 -17.45
C PRO A 26 6.65 1.66 -16.25
N ALA A 27 7.87 1.87 -15.77
CA ALA A 27 8.12 2.74 -14.62
C ALA A 27 7.77 4.21 -14.88
N VAL A 28 8.16 4.76 -16.04
CA VAL A 28 7.81 6.15 -16.39
C VAL A 28 6.34 6.35 -16.71
N ALA A 29 5.63 5.28 -17.10
CA ALA A 29 4.19 5.29 -17.34
C ALA A 29 3.33 5.24 -16.08
N THR A 30 3.95 5.10 -14.89
CA THR A 30 3.19 5.07 -13.64
C THR A 30 2.61 6.44 -13.28
N PRO A 31 1.49 6.48 -12.53
CA PRO A 31 0.87 7.74 -12.11
C PRO A 31 1.70 8.55 -11.10
N PHE A 32 2.92 8.12 -10.77
CA PHE A 32 3.85 8.85 -9.91
C PHE A 32 4.89 9.68 -10.69
N ASN A 33 4.98 9.48 -12.01
CA ASN A 33 5.91 10.17 -12.88
C ASN A 33 5.19 11.20 -13.77
N PHE A 34 4.50 12.16 -13.12
CA PHE A 34 3.83 13.23 -13.82
C PHE A 34 4.83 14.15 -14.54
N VAL A 35 4.48 14.58 -15.75
CA VAL A 35 5.21 15.61 -16.46
C VAL A 35 4.64 16.97 -16.09
N TYR A 36 5.46 17.83 -15.51
CA TYR A 36 5.08 19.18 -15.11
C TYR A 36 5.31 20.18 -16.26
N SER A 37 4.48 21.23 -16.32
CA SER A 37 4.71 22.37 -17.19
C SER A 37 5.99 23.10 -16.77
N LYS A 38 6.97 23.17 -17.69
CA LYS A 38 8.20 23.95 -17.44
C LYS A 38 7.90 25.40 -17.12
N LYS A 39 6.95 26.00 -17.85
CA LYS A 39 6.53 27.37 -17.61
C LYS A 39 6.04 27.60 -16.20
N ASP A 40 5.19 26.70 -15.67
CA ASP A 40 4.66 26.84 -14.31
C ASP A 40 5.76 26.64 -13.25
N LEU A 41 6.71 25.75 -13.52
CA LEU A 41 7.87 25.55 -12.64
C LEU A 41 8.77 26.79 -12.61
N ASP A 42 9.00 27.41 -13.76
CA ASP A 42 9.84 28.61 -13.89
C ASP A 42 9.14 29.84 -13.24
N ASP A 43 7.83 29.99 -13.46
CA ASP A 43 7.06 31.15 -12.97
C ASP A 43 6.73 31.06 -11.48
N HIS A 44 6.50 29.88 -10.94
CA HIS A 44 5.91 29.69 -9.62
C HIS A 44 6.71 28.77 -8.69
N GLY A 45 7.66 27.96 -9.21
CA GLY A 45 8.41 26.96 -8.47
C GLY A 45 7.60 25.70 -8.13
N HIS A 46 8.28 24.71 -7.52
CA HIS A 46 7.69 23.42 -7.19
C HIS A 46 6.52 23.47 -6.19
N ASP A 47 6.54 24.42 -5.26
CA ASP A 47 5.55 24.54 -4.20
C ASP A 47 4.17 24.95 -4.70
N TRP A 48 4.11 25.58 -5.87
CA TRP A 48 2.85 25.92 -6.52
C TRP A 48 1.98 24.67 -6.80
N HIS A 49 2.60 23.59 -7.20
CA HIS A 49 1.92 22.32 -7.48
C HIS A 49 1.35 21.60 -6.26
N LYS A 50 1.63 22.09 -5.04
CA LYS A 50 0.96 21.59 -3.81
C LYS A 50 -0.54 21.96 -3.76
N LYS A 51 -0.93 22.98 -4.50
CA LYS A 51 -2.30 23.52 -4.52
C LYS A 51 -2.88 23.69 -5.91
N ASN A 52 -2.09 23.54 -6.94
CA ASN A 52 -2.48 23.78 -8.32
C ASN A 52 -2.07 22.61 -9.21
N VAL A 53 -2.91 22.31 -10.19
CA VAL A 53 -2.66 21.27 -11.18
C VAL A 53 -2.82 21.88 -12.55
N ASN A 54 -1.78 21.76 -13.37
CA ASN A 54 -1.81 22.07 -14.80
C ASN A 54 -1.29 20.84 -15.56
N GLY A 55 -2.10 20.31 -16.43
CA GLY A 55 -1.76 19.11 -17.20
C GLY A 55 -2.67 18.93 -18.40
N THR A 56 -2.37 17.91 -19.21
CA THR A 56 -3.07 17.59 -20.45
C THR A 56 -4.14 16.49 -20.27
N GLY A 57 -4.52 16.21 -19.05
CA GLY A 57 -5.46 15.16 -18.69
C GLY A 57 -6.92 15.44 -19.08
N PRO A 58 -7.79 14.43 -18.93
CA PRO A 58 -9.21 14.52 -19.32
C PRO A 58 -10.03 15.48 -18.43
N PHE A 59 -9.54 15.81 -17.25
CA PHE A 59 -10.23 16.71 -16.32
C PHE A 59 -9.33 17.87 -15.89
N ILE A 60 -9.93 19.04 -15.82
CA ILE A 60 -9.32 20.27 -15.29
C ILE A 60 -9.58 20.30 -13.79
N PHE A 61 -8.55 20.54 -12.99
CA PHE A 61 -8.64 20.71 -11.54
C PHE A 61 -9.58 21.87 -11.18
N VAL A 62 -10.40 21.66 -10.17
CA VAL A 62 -11.31 22.67 -9.62
C VAL A 62 -10.88 23.04 -8.22
N GLU A 63 -10.85 22.07 -7.30
CA GLU A 63 -10.45 22.30 -5.92
C GLU A 63 -9.99 21.00 -5.24
N ASP A 64 -9.18 21.17 -4.20
CA ASP A 64 -8.86 20.15 -3.20
C ASP A 64 -9.13 20.73 -1.80
N ILE A 65 -10.09 20.13 -1.10
CA ILE A 65 -10.36 20.41 0.31
C ILE A 65 -9.84 19.25 1.14
N PRO A 66 -8.66 19.39 1.78
CA PRO A 66 -8.01 18.30 2.50
C PRO A 66 -8.92 17.59 3.50
N GLY A 67 -8.98 16.25 3.39
CA GLY A 67 -9.84 15.41 4.23
C GLY A 67 -11.32 15.40 3.86
N GLN A 68 -11.74 16.17 2.87
CA GLN A 68 -13.11 16.20 2.38
C GLN A 68 -13.23 15.65 0.95
N HIS A 69 -12.68 16.34 -0.05
CA HIS A 69 -12.77 15.89 -1.45
C HIS A 69 -11.79 16.61 -2.37
N VAL A 70 -11.60 16.00 -3.54
CA VAL A 70 -10.95 16.59 -4.72
C VAL A 70 -11.97 16.65 -5.86
N MET A 71 -12.00 17.74 -6.62
CA MET A 71 -12.92 17.93 -7.74
C MET A 71 -12.20 18.28 -9.03
N GLY A 72 -12.73 17.74 -10.12
CA GLY A 72 -12.33 18.08 -11.47
C GLY A 72 -13.53 18.20 -12.41
N LYS A 73 -13.45 19.09 -13.37
CA LYS A 73 -14.42 19.27 -14.45
C LYS A 73 -13.87 18.82 -15.79
N LYS A 74 -14.75 18.45 -16.72
CA LYS A 74 -14.38 18.05 -18.09
C LYS A 74 -13.40 19.04 -18.73
N ASN A 75 -12.34 18.51 -19.35
CA ASN A 75 -11.44 19.26 -20.21
C ASN A 75 -11.99 19.27 -21.64
N PRO A 76 -12.50 20.41 -22.14
CA PRO A 76 -13.05 20.47 -23.50
C PRO A 76 -11.99 20.33 -24.58
N ASN A 77 -10.71 20.53 -24.22
CA ASN A 77 -9.56 20.45 -25.14
C ASN A 77 -8.77 19.15 -24.94
N TYR A 78 -9.41 18.09 -24.38
CA TYR A 78 -8.73 16.81 -24.24
C TYR A 78 -8.42 16.20 -25.61
N HIS A 79 -7.21 15.67 -25.76
CA HIS A 79 -6.68 15.25 -27.06
C HIS A 79 -7.30 13.96 -27.65
N PHE A 80 -8.06 13.20 -26.85
CA PHE A 80 -8.84 12.08 -27.38
C PHE A 80 -10.26 12.54 -27.73
N GLU A 81 -10.64 12.39 -28.99
CA GLU A 81 -11.95 12.79 -29.50
C GLU A 81 -13.08 12.07 -28.75
N GLY A 82 -14.15 12.80 -28.43
CA GLY A 82 -15.32 12.29 -27.73
C GLY A 82 -15.10 12.03 -26.23
N GLN A 83 -13.90 12.25 -25.69
CA GLN A 83 -13.58 12.05 -24.28
C GLN A 83 -13.30 13.38 -23.56
N PRO A 84 -13.39 13.41 -22.21
CA PRO A 84 -13.99 12.40 -21.34
C PRO A 84 -15.51 12.33 -21.50
N TYR A 85 -16.10 11.18 -21.16
CA TYR A 85 -17.55 10.99 -21.22
C TYR A 85 -18.30 11.70 -20.08
N LEU A 86 -17.65 11.84 -18.93
CA LEU A 86 -18.21 12.50 -17.75
C LEU A 86 -17.96 14.01 -17.79
N ASP A 87 -18.88 14.79 -17.25
CA ASP A 87 -18.75 16.24 -17.13
C ASP A 87 -17.76 16.66 -16.04
N GLY A 88 -17.47 15.77 -15.08
CA GLY A 88 -16.53 15.97 -14.01
C GLY A 88 -16.50 14.82 -13.03
N PHE A 89 -15.74 14.99 -11.96
CA PHE A 89 -15.71 14.06 -10.85
C PHE A 89 -15.61 14.78 -9.51
N LYS A 90 -16.08 14.11 -8.46
CA LYS A 90 -15.84 14.49 -7.07
C LYS A 90 -15.36 13.26 -6.30
N ALA A 91 -14.09 13.24 -5.95
CA ALA A 91 -13.48 12.17 -5.16
C ALA A 91 -13.61 12.50 -3.66
N ILE A 92 -14.49 11.80 -2.95
CA ILE A 92 -14.82 12.05 -1.55
C ILE A 92 -13.85 11.28 -0.63
N SER A 93 -13.25 11.95 0.35
CA SER A 93 -12.41 11.33 1.36
C SER A 93 -13.27 10.64 2.43
N ALA A 94 -13.32 9.32 2.42
CA ALA A 94 -14.12 8.53 3.35
C ALA A 94 -13.31 7.35 3.93
N PRO A 95 -12.48 7.57 4.96
CA PRO A 95 -11.61 6.52 5.54
C PRO A 95 -12.39 5.41 6.24
N LYS A 96 -13.60 5.69 6.75
CA LYS A 96 -14.44 4.72 7.45
C LYS A 96 -15.31 3.93 6.46
N MET A 97 -15.30 2.61 6.59
CA MET A 97 -16.07 1.71 5.71
C MET A 97 -17.57 2.00 5.76
N ALA A 98 -18.15 2.23 6.93
CA ALA A 98 -19.58 2.53 7.07
C ALA A 98 -20.01 3.80 6.30
N VAL A 99 -19.15 4.82 6.25
CA VAL A 99 -19.42 6.04 5.46
C VAL A 99 -19.45 5.73 3.97
N ARG A 100 -18.52 4.90 3.47
CA ARG A 100 -18.49 4.48 2.06
C ARG A 100 -19.71 3.65 1.68
N ILE A 101 -20.10 2.70 2.52
CA ILE A 101 -21.32 1.89 2.33
C ILE A 101 -22.55 2.81 2.22
N ASN A 102 -22.69 3.75 3.16
CA ASN A 102 -23.84 4.66 3.17
C ASN A 102 -23.83 5.60 1.96
N ALA A 103 -22.66 6.04 1.49
CA ALA A 103 -22.55 6.87 0.30
C ALA A 103 -23.02 6.15 -0.98
N ILE A 104 -22.69 4.87 -1.15
CA ILE A 104 -23.19 4.05 -2.26
C ILE A 104 -24.69 3.80 -2.11
N ARG A 105 -25.14 3.32 -0.94
CA ARG A 105 -26.56 3.01 -0.69
C ARG A 105 -27.49 4.23 -0.80
N GLY A 106 -26.99 5.39 -0.43
CA GLY A 106 -27.72 6.66 -0.50
C GLY A 106 -27.54 7.40 -1.83
N ASN A 107 -26.94 6.76 -2.84
CA ASN A 107 -26.63 7.37 -4.15
C ASN A 107 -25.86 8.71 -4.07
N GLN A 108 -25.03 8.84 -3.05
CA GLN A 108 -24.13 9.99 -2.87
C GLN A 108 -22.78 9.79 -3.57
N ALA A 109 -22.44 8.54 -3.85
CA ALA A 109 -21.27 8.16 -4.63
C ALA A 109 -21.67 7.06 -5.63
N SER A 110 -21.15 7.16 -6.84
CA SER A 110 -21.41 6.20 -7.93
C SER A 110 -20.39 5.06 -7.97
N ILE A 111 -19.21 5.26 -7.37
CA ILE A 111 -18.09 4.28 -7.40
C ILE A 111 -17.42 4.25 -6.04
N GLU A 112 -17.09 3.03 -5.59
CA GLU A 112 -16.15 2.79 -4.51
C GLU A 112 -15.07 1.82 -5.00
N PHE A 113 -13.80 2.18 -4.88
CA PHE A 113 -12.69 1.41 -5.46
C PHE A 113 -11.71 0.87 -4.43
N ARG A 114 -11.89 1.18 -3.15
CA ARG A 114 -11.02 0.64 -2.08
C ARG A 114 -11.35 -0.82 -1.73
N GLY A 115 -12.58 -1.22 -1.95
CA GLY A 115 -13.07 -2.56 -1.70
C GLY A 115 -13.80 -2.74 -0.38
N PHE A 116 -14.64 -3.75 -0.36
CA PHE A 116 -15.43 -4.17 0.79
C PHE A 116 -15.19 -5.64 1.10
N PRO A 117 -15.22 -6.04 2.38
CA PRO A 117 -15.22 -7.45 2.74
C PRO A 117 -16.51 -8.14 2.25
N PRO A 118 -16.50 -9.48 2.09
CA PRO A 118 -17.60 -10.23 1.49
C PRO A 118 -18.98 -9.89 2.08
N LYS A 119 -19.09 -9.85 3.41
CA LYS A 119 -20.36 -9.53 4.05
C LYS A 119 -20.90 -8.15 3.66
N ALA A 120 -20.08 -7.12 3.66
CA ALA A 120 -20.52 -5.76 3.29
C ALA A 120 -20.91 -5.68 1.80
N ARG A 121 -20.18 -6.39 0.93
CA ARG A 121 -20.54 -6.53 -0.49
C ARG A 121 -21.91 -7.20 -0.64
N ASP A 122 -22.10 -8.35 -0.01
CA ASP A 122 -23.31 -9.14 -0.13
C ASP A 122 -24.55 -8.39 0.44
N ASP A 123 -24.37 -7.69 1.56
CA ASP A 123 -25.43 -6.84 2.14
C ASP A 123 -25.82 -5.68 1.19
N MET A 124 -24.86 -5.12 0.43
CA MET A 124 -25.18 -4.10 -0.58
C MET A 124 -25.83 -4.67 -1.82
N VAL A 125 -25.37 -5.81 -2.31
CA VAL A 125 -26.01 -6.52 -3.45
C VAL A 125 -27.45 -6.88 -3.10
N ASN A 126 -27.70 -7.41 -1.90
CA ASN A 126 -29.05 -7.74 -1.44
C ASN A 126 -29.95 -6.50 -1.30
N ALA A 127 -29.39 -5.35 -0.95
CA ALA A 127 -30.15 -4.12 -0.74
C ALA A 127 -30.44 -3.34 -2.03
N LEU A 128 -29.54 -3.40 -3.01
CA LEU A 128 -29.60 -2.55 -4.23
C LEU A 128 -29.92 -3.34 -5.50
N GLY A 129 -29.74 -4.68 -5.49
CA GLY A 129 -30.04 -5.53 -6.64
C GLY A 129 -29.37 -5.03 -7.93
N ASP A 130 -30.16 -4.88 -8.97
CA ASP A 130 -29.72 -4.47 -10.31
C ASP A 130 -29.19 -3.01 -10.39
N GLN A 131 -29.36 -2.23 -9.32
CA GLN A 131 -28.79 -0.88 -9.25
C GLN A 131 -27.30 -0.88 -8.92
N LEU A 132 -26.73 -2.03 -8.55
CA LEU A 132 -25.34 -2.16 -8.17
C LEU A 132 -24.60 -3.15 -9.07
N THR A 133 -23.51 -2.71 -9.68
CA THR A 133 -22.57 -3.59 -10.37
C THR A 133 -21.35 -3.83 -9.48
N VAL A 134 -21.03 -5.10 -9.23
CA VAL A 134 -19.81 -5.49 -8.49
C VAL A 134 -18.75 -5.94 -9.49
N GLN A 135 -17.60 -5.28 -9.45
CA GLN A 135 -16.40 -5.70 -10.15
C GLN A 135 -15.40 -6.21 -9.14
N GLU A 136 -14.95 -7.44 -9.29
CA GLU A 136 -13.92 -8.04 -8.43
C GLU A 136 -12.61 -8.15 -9.19
N SER A 137 -11.53 -7.82 -8.52
CA SER A 137 -10.17 -8.04 -9.01
C SER A 137 -9.33 -8.66 -7.92
N ASP A 138 -8.25 -9.31 -8.32
CA ASP A 138 -7.21 -9.69 -7.36
C ASP A 138 -6.44 -8.44 -6.94
N TRP A 139 -6.20 -8.33 -5.63
CA TRP A 139 -5.43 -7.23 -5.09
C TRP A 139 -3.94 -7.46 -5.35
N ASN A 140 -3.32 -6.56 -6.06
CA ASN A 140 -1.90 -6.63 -6.43
C ASN A 140 -0.97 -6.04 -5.36
N CYS A 141 -1.42 -5.96 -4.12
CA CYS A 141 -0.64 -5.45 -3.00
C CYS A 141 -0.41 -6.54 -1.97
N VAL A 142 0.73 -6.47 -1.30
CA VAL A 142 1.02 -7.25 -0.10
C VAL A 142 1.03 -6.33 1.12
N LEU A 143 0.39 -6.77 2.21
CA LEU A 143 0.56 -6.14 3.51
C LEU A 143 1.83 -6.67 4.17
N MET A 144 2.61 -5.75 4.70
CA MET A 144 3.89 -6.05 5.33
C MET A 144 3.98 -5.40 6.70
N ALA A 145 4.53 -6.12 7.66
CA ALA A 145 5.07 -5.54 8.87
C ALA A 145 6.57 -5.28 8.66
N SER A 146 6.99 -4.03 8.75
CA SER A 146 8.39 -3.61 8.61
C SER A 146 8.93 -3.22 9.98
N ALA A 147 10.02 -3.87 10.39
CA ALA A 147 10.75 -3.52 11.60
C ALA A 147 11.76 -2.40 11.28
N ASN A 148 11.92 -1.46 12.19
CA ASN A 148 12.94 -0.42 12.12
C ASN A 148 14.27 -0.97 12.63
N LEU A 149 15.25 -1.14 11.74
CA LEU A 149 16.54 -1.74 12.08
C LEU A 149 17.43 -0.84 12.93
N GLU A 150 17.12 0.45 13.03
CA GLU A 150 17.84 1.38 13.93
C GLU A 150 17.35 1.33 15.39
N ARG A 151 16.33 0.50 15.67
CA ARG A 151 15.71 0.36 16.98
C ARG A 151 15.99 -1.01 17.59
N PRO A 152 16.92 -1.15 18.55
CA PRO A 152 17.07 -2.40 19.28
C PRO A 152 15.78 -2.82 20.01
N PRO A 153 15.44 -4.12 20.04
CA PRO A 153 16.22 -5.26 19.54
C PRO A 153 15.89 -5.65 18.08
N PHE A 154 15.27 -4.79 17.28
CA PHE A 154 14.85 -5.12 15.90
C PHE A 154 16.00 -5.11 14.90
N ASP A 155 17.17 -4.62 15.27
CA ASP A 155 18.45 -4.79 14.58
C ASP A 155 18.92 -6.26 14.60
N ASP A 156 18.49 -7.06 15.60
CA ASP A 156 18.78 -8.49 15.66
C ASP A 156 17.88 -9.29 14.72
N ILE A 157 18.49 -10.05 13.80
CA ILE A 157 17.76 -10.88 12.84
C ILE A 157 16.88 -11.94 13.51
N ARG A 158 17.26 -12.45 14.69
CA ARG A 158 16.51 -13.45 15.45
C ARG A 158 15.15 -12.90 15.89
N VAL A 159 15.11 -11.62 16.30
CA VAL A 159 13.87 -10.94 16.68
C VAL A 159 12.95 -10.78 15.46
N ARG A 160 13.48 -10.35 14.32
CA ARG A 160 12.70 -10.24 13.08
C ARG A 160 12.18 -11.59 12.58
N GLN A 161 13.00 -12.64 12.71
CA GLN A 161 12.56 -14.00 12.41
C GLN A 161 11.45 -14.47 13.36
N ALA A 162 11.52 -14.12 14.65
CA ALA A 162 10.47 -14.43 15.60
C ALA A 162 9.15 -13.73 15.27
N LEU A 163 9.20 -12.45 14.85
CA LEU A 163 7.99 -11.73 14.40
C LEU A 163 7.29 -12.44 13.24
N THR A 164 8.05 -12.95 12.26
CA THR A 164 7.45 -13.64 11.10
C THR A 164 6.95 -15.05 11.44
N LEU A 165 7.65 -15.78 12.33
CA LEU A 165 7.27 -17.11 12.80
C LEU A 165 6.03 -17.11 13.70
N ALA A 166 5.72 -16.00 14.35
CA ALA A 166 4.54 -15.87 15.21
C ALA A 166 3.23 -15.88 14.40
N VAL A 167 3.27 -15.49 13.13
CA VAL A 167 2.11 -15.16 12.30
C VAL A 167 1.58 -16.41 11.58
N ASP A 168 0.35 -16.82 11.93
CA ASP A 168 -0.37 -17.87 11.22
C ASP A 168 -1.03 -17.31 9.95
N ARG A 169 -0.30 -17.35 8.85
CA ARG A 169 -0.76 -16.79 7.57
C ARG A 169 -1.96 -17.52 7.00
N TYR A 170 -2.02 -18.84 7.16
CA TYR A 170 -3.06 -19.67 6.54
C TYR A 170 -4.41 -19.54 7.26
N ALA A 171 -4.44 -19.71 8.59
CA ALA A 171 -5.65 -19.45 9.36
C ALA A 171 -6.01 -17.96 9.33
N GLY A 172 -5.00 -17.07 9.36
CA GLY A 172 -5.18 -15.62 9.23
C GLY A 172 -5.83 -15.24 7.91
N SER A 173 -5.35 -15.75 6.79
CA SER A 173 -5.94 -15.50 5.47
C SER A 173 -7.40 -15.96 5.40
N LYS A 174 -7.70 -17.16 5.90
CA LYS A 174 -9.08 -17.69 5.97
C LYS A 174 -10.00 -16.80 6.80
N TYR A 175 -9.54 -16.31 7.94
CA TYR A 175 -10.30 -15.43 8.82
C TYR A 175 -10.42 -14.01 8.25
N LEU A 176 -9.30 -13.41 7.86
CA LEU A 176 -9.23 -12.03 7.37
C LEU A 176 -9.97 -11.85 6.04
N SER A 177 -10.05 -12.89 5.20
CA SER A 177 -10.85 -12.85 3.96
C SER A 177 -12.33 -12.58 4.20
N GLN A 178 -12.86 -12.85 5.40
CA GLN A 178 -14.26 -12.60 5.73
C GLN A 178 -14.53 -11.19 6.23
N ILE A 179 -13.54 -10.57 6.88
CA ILE A 179 -13.69 -9.27 7.57
C ILE A 179 -12.78 -8.17 7.03
N ALA A 180 -11.87 -8.51 6.13
CA ALA A 180 -10.96 -7.60 5.46
C ALA A 180 -10.86 -7.96 3.97
N ILE A 181 -10.05 -7.21 3.22
CA ILE A 181 -9.80 -7.47 1.79
C ILE A 181 -8.56 -8.34 1.54
N VAL A 182 -8.02 -8.95 2.58
CA VAL A 182 -6.82 -9.81 2.55
C VAL A 182 -7.25 -11.26 2.54
N LYS A 183 -7.01 -11.99 1.45
CA LYS A 183 -7.51 -13.35 1.27
C LYS A 183 -6.47 -14.39 0.86
N THR A 184 -5.29 -13.98 0.43
CA THR A 184 -4.32 -14.89 -0.16
C THR A 184 -3.00 -14.87 0.58
N VAL A 185 -2.42 -16.05 0.83
CA VAL A 185 -1.04 -16.19 1.31
C VAL A 185 -0.11 -16.10 0.11
N GLY A 186 0.83 -15.15 0.14
CA GLY A 186 1.78 -14.92 -0.93
C GLY A 186 3.08 -14.31 -0.43
N GLY A 187 4.04 -14.20 -1.32
CA GLY A 187 5.30 -13.48 -1.10
C GLY A 187 5.18 -11.98 -1.39
N VAL A 188 6.32 -11.36 -1.67
CA VAL A 188 6.39 -9.95 -2.09
C VAL A 188 5.76 -9.74 -3.46
N VAL A 189 5.94 -10.71 -4.37
CA VAL A 189 5.28 -10.73 -5.68
C VAL A 189 3.92 -11.39 -5.52
N PHE A 190 2.87 -10.74 -6.04
CA PHE A 190 1.50 -11.21 -5.85
C PHE A 190 1.27 -12.59 -6.52
N PRO A 191 0.44 -13.45 -5.91
CA PRO A 191 0.12 -14.75 -6.47
C PRO A 191 -0.50 -14.66 -7.88
N GLY A 192 -0.07 -15.56 -8.77
CA GLY A 192 -0.48 -15.55 -10.17
C GLY A 192 0.46 -14.79 -11.12
N HIS A 193 1.39 -14.00 -10.60
CA HIS A 193 2.44 -13.42 -11.42
C HIS A 193 3.48 -14.52 -11.82
N PRO A 194 4.04 -14.51 -13.06
CA PRO A 194 5.01 -15.55 -13.49
C PRO A 194 6.27 -15.68 -12.63
N LEU A 195 6.63 -14.61 -11.89
CA LEU A 195 7.77 -14.60 -10.96
C LEU A 195 7.35 -14.78 -9.49
N ALA A 196 6.08 -15.07 -9.21
CA ALA A 196 5.64 -15.38 -7.87
C ALA A 196 6.11 -16.76 -7.45
N ALA A 197 6.51 -16.89 -6.18
CA ALA A 197 6.78 -18.20 -5.60
C ALA A 197 5.50 -19.04 -5.55
N SER A 198 5.62 -20.30 -5.90
CA SER A 198 4.57 -21.30 -5.69
C SER A 198 4.29 -21.52 -4.20
N GLN A 199 3.19 -22.18 -3.87
CA GLN A 199 2.90 -22.51 -2.47
C GLN A 199 3.96 -23.42 -1.86
N ASP A 200 4.47 -24.38 -2.60
CA ASP A 200 5.53 -25.30 -2.14
C ASP A 200 6.84 -24.54 -1.85
N GLU A 201 7.20 -23.59 -2.71
CA GLU A 201 8.36 -22.71 -2.48
C GLU A 201 8.15 -21.79 -1.28
N LEU A 202 6.95 -21.23 -1.10
CA LEU A 202 6.64 -20.39 0.06
C LEU A 202 6.77 -21.19 1.36
N GLU A 203 6.29 -22.44 1.41
CA GLU A 203 6.35 -23.28 2.62
C GLU A 203 7.78 -23.59 3.08
N GLN A 204 8.78 -23.47 2.18
CA GLN A 204 10.21 -23.57 2.53
C GLN A 204 10.75 -22.27 3.19
N LEU A 205 10.04 -21.17 3.07
CA LEU A 205 10.49 -19.90 3.64
C LEU A 205 10.13 -19.80 5.12
N ILE A 206 10.98 -19.10 5.88
CA ILE A 206 10.73 -18.84 7.29
C ILE A 206 9.42 -18.08 7.49
N GLY A 207 8.58 -18.58 8.36
CA GLY A 207 7.26 -18.00 8.68
C GLY A 207 6.12 -18.44 7.75
N TYR A 208 6.36 -19.34 6.80
CA TYR A 208 5.34 -19.87 5.89
C TYR A 208 5.00 -21.35 6.16
N SER A 209 5.52 -21.95 7.21
CA SER A 209 5.14 -23.31 7.59
C SER A 209 3.66 -23.39 8.01
N ARG A 210 3.00 -24.49 7.65
CA ARG A 210 1.64 -24.78 8.11
C ARG A 210 1.59 -25.24 9.56
N ASP A 211 2.70 -25.75 10.11
CA ASP A 211 2.83 -26.06 11.53
C ASP A 211 3.13 -24.77 12.31
N ILE A 212 2.04 -24.11 12.74
CA ILE A 212 2.14 -22.86 13.48
C ILE A 212 2.65 -23.07 14.91
N ASP A 213 2.39 -24.22 15.50
CA ASP A 213 2.83 -24.48 16.88
C ASP A 213 4.34 -24.67 16.94
N ALA A 214 4.92 -25.43 16.01
CA ALA A 214 6.37 -25.52 15.85
C ALA A 214 6.99 -24.16 15.52
N SER A 215 6.37 -23.37 14.63
CA SER A 215 6.82 -22.03 14.27
C SER A 215 6.85 -21.10 15.48
N ARG A 216 5.80 -21.07 16.29
CA ARG A 216 5.72 -20.26 17.52
C ARG A 216 6.69 -20.74 18.60
N ALA A 217 6.89 -22.05 18.74
CA ALA A 217 7.91 -22.59 19.64
C ALA A 217 9.31 -22.09 19.25
N LYS A 218 9.65 -22.12 17.96
CA LYS A 218 10.90 -21.56 17.42
C LYS A 218 10.98 -20.04 17.64
N ALA A 219 9.89 -19.30 17.43
CA ALA A 219 9.85 -17.87 17.70
C ALA A 219 10.22 -17.53 19.15
N ARG A 220 9.61 -18.23 20.12
CA ARG A 220 9.95 -18.05 21.55
C ARG A 220 11.41 -18.39 21.86
N ALA A 221 11.94 -19.44 21.26
CA ALA A 221 13.34 -19.79 21.43
C ALA A 221 14.29 -18.67 20.91
N LEU A 222 14.03 -18.14 19.71
CA LEU A 222 14.81 -17.05 19.11
C LEU A 222 14.73 -15.76 19.94
N LEU A 223 13.55 -15.40 20.48
CA LEU A 223 13.40 -14.25 21.36
C LEU A 223 14.24 -14.42 22.65
N LYS A 224 14.20 -15.61 23.25
CA LYS A 224 15.02 -15.93 24.43
C LYS A 224 16.51 -15.86 24.14
N GLU A 225 16.96 -16.42 23.02
CA GLU A 225 18.35 -16.38 22.56
C GLU A 225 18.83 -14.96 22.26
N ALA A 226 17.92 -14.09 21.80
CA ALA A 226 18.19 -12.67 21.57
C ALA A 226 18.12 -11.83 22.85
N GLY A 227 17.80 -12.43 24.01
CA GLY A 227 17.69 -11.72 25.28
C GLY A 227 16.43 -10.86 25.41
N VAL A 228 15.42 -11.09 24.59
CA VAL A 228 14.15 -10.36 24.66
C VAL A 228 13.27 -10.97 25.76
N PRO A 229 12.89 -10.19 26.80
CA PRO A 229 12.11 -10.70 27.91
C PRO A 229 10.65 -10.98 27.48
N GLU A 230 9.98 -11.90 28.20
CA GLU A 230 8.55 -12.08 28.06
C GLU A 230 7.81 -10.78 28.45
N GLY A 231 6.77 -10.45 27.68
CA GLY A 231 6.03 -9.18 27.83
C GLY A 231 6.76 -7.97 27.28
N PHE A 232 7.82 -8.16 26.47
CA PHE A 232 8.54 -7.05 25.85
C PHE A 232 7.60 -6.13 25.05
N GLN A 233 7.57 -4.86 25.42
CA GLN A 233 6.73 -3.85 24.80
C GLN A 233 7.46 -3.14 23.67
N PHE A 234 6.76 -2.90 22.58
CA PHE A 234 7.27 -2.12 21.45
C PHE A 234 6.15 -1.35 20.75
N VAL A 235 6.49 -0.24 20.09
CA VAL A 235 5.55 0.62 19.36
C VAL A 235 5.23 0.00 18.00
N PHE A 236 3.96 -0.39 17.82
CA PHE A 236 3.45 -0.86 16.55
C PHE A 236 2.63 0.23 15.85
N ASN A 237 3.24 0.91 14.87
CA ASN A 237 2.65 2.02 14.15
C ASN A 237 1.68 1.50 13.09
N ASN A 238 0.41 1.88 13.19
CA ASN A 238 -0.67 1.40 12.34
C ASN A 238 -1.42 2.56 11.66
N ARG A 239 -1.63 2.41 10.37
CA ARG A 239 -2.39 3.39 9.59
C ARG A 239 -3.87 3.36 9.97
N GLY A 240 -4.48 4.52 10.21
CA GLY A 240 -5.86 4.70 10.66
C GLY A 240 -6.91 4.57 9.56
N VAL A 241 -6.76 3.59 8.69
CA VAL A 241 -7.74 3.22 7.66
C VAL A 241 -8.25 1.82 7.99
N ASP A 242 -9.56 1.66 8.13
CA ASP A 242 -10.17 0.42 8.61
C ASP A 242 -9.73 -0.79 7.79
N GLN A 243 -9.90 -0.70 6.46
CA GLN A 243 -9.55 -1.78 5.53
C GLN A 243 -8.30 -1.44 4.71
N PRO A 244 -7.32 -2.33 4.68
CA PRO A 244 -7.13 -3.53 5.50
C PRO A 244 -6.32 -3.26 6.80
N TYR A 245 -5.71 -2.07 6.96
CA TYR A 245 -4.61 -1.82 7.89
C TYR A 245 -4.99 -2.01 9.35
N LYS A 246 -6.10 -1.38 9.80
CA LYS A 246 -6.49 -1.42 11.20
C LYS A 246 -6.91 -2.84 11.62
N VAL A 247 -7.70 -3.52 10.78
CA VAL A 247 -8.16 -4.89 11.05
C VAL A 247 -6.99 -5.86 11.11
N VAL A 248 -6.10 -5.81 10.10
CA VAL A 248 -4.93 -6.70 10.06
C VAL A 248 -3.93 -6.36 11.16
N GLY A 249 -3.72 -5.07 11.45
CA GLY A 249 -2.84 -4.67 12.54
C GLY A 249 -3.29 -5.19 13.90
N THR A 250 -4.58 -5.10 14.19
CA THR A 250 -5.15 -5.65 15.44
C THR A 250 -4.98 -7.18 15.50
N TRP A 251 -5.15 -7.87 14.39
CA TRP A 251 -4.90 -9.29 14.29
C TRP A 251 -3.41 -9.64 14.50
N LEU A 252 -2.47 -8.86 13.95
CA LEU A 252 -1.03 -9.06 14.17
C LEU A 252 -0.63 -8.90 15.64
N VAL A 253 -1.24 -7.95 16.36
CA VAL A 253 -1.03 -7.79 17.81
C VAL A 253 -1.34 -9.10 18.55
N ASP A 254 -2.48 -9.75 18.23
CA ASP A 254 -2.83 -11.06 18.81
C ASP A 254 -1.78 -12.13 18.46
N GLN A 255 -1.30 -12.16 17.21
CA GLN A 255 -0.31 -13.16 16.80
C GLN A 255 1.01 -13.01 17.56
N TRP A 256 1.50 -11.81 17.77
CA TRP A 256 2.74 -11.56 18.50
C TRP A 256 2.62 -11.79 20.00
N ARG A 257 1.45 -11.54 20.58
CA ARG A 257 1.16 -11.90 21.97
C ARG A 257 1.26 -13.41 22.23
N LYS A 258 0.95 -14.25 21.26
CA LYS A 258 1.07 -15.71 21.36
C LYS A 258 2.50 -16.22 21.51
N VAL A 259 3.49 -15.37 21.25
CA VAL A 259 4.91 -15.71 21.46
C VAL A 259 5.56 -14.90 22.59
N GLY A 260 4.77 -14.22 23.41
CA GLY A 260 5.23 -13.50 24.60
C GLY A 260 5.65 -12.05 24.37
N LEU A 261 5.30 -11.46 23.23
CA LEU A 261 5.50 -10.04 22.96
C LEU A 261 4.25 -9.22 23.33
N ASP A 262 4.42 -7.93 23.67
CA ASP A 262 3.30 -7.02 23.98
C ASP A 262 3.36 -5.75 23.10
N PRO A 263 2.95 -5.84 21.82
CA PRO A 263 2.94 -4.69 20.93
C PRO A 263 1.93 -3.62 21.37
N GLN A 264 2.39 -2.38 21.45
CA GLN A 264 1.57 -1.20 21.76
C GLN A 264 1.13 -0.56 20.43
N GLN A 265 -0.07 -0.91 19.98
CA GLN A 265 -0.61 -0.45 18.71
C GLN A 265 -1.00 1.02 18.76
N THR A 266 -0.36 1.87 17.95
CA THR A 266 -0.71 3.27 17.74
C THR A 266 -1.35 3.46 16.39
N VAL A 267 -2.62 3.91 16.37
CA VAL A 267 -3.39 4.12 15.13
C VAL A 267 -3.37 5.60 14.77
N LYS A 268 -2.71 5.94 13.65
CA LYS A 268 -2.53 7.33 13.21
C LYS A 268 -3.24 7.60 11.87
N PRO A 269 -3.85 8.78 11.66
CA PRO A 269 -4.28 9.22 10.34
C PRO A 269 -3.16 9.14 9.32
N SER A 270 -3.49 8.90 8.03
CA SER A 270 -2.48 8.64 6.99
C SER A 270 -1.36 9.67 6.91
N PRO A 271 -1.61 11.00 6.98
CA PRO A 271 -0.52 11.97 6.96
C PRO A 271 0.45 11.80 8.13
N GLN A 272 -0.06 11.68 9.36
CA GLN A 272 0.76 11.48 10.57
C GLN A 272 1.48 10.12 10.56
N PHE A 273 0.84 9.08 10.02
CA PHE A 273 1.45 7.77 9.85
C PHE A 273 2.71 7.86 8.99
N TYR A 274 2.61 8.47 7.81
CA TYR A 274 3.75 8.60 6.90
C TYR A 274 4.81 9.60 7.39
N ASP A 275 4.41 10.65 8.12
CA ASP A 275 5.37 11.55 8.77
C ASP A 275 6.20 10.80 9.82
N THR A 276 5.57 9.91 10.60
CA THR A 276 6.28 9.04 11.55
C THR A 276 7.30 8.15 10.84
N LEU A 277 6.92 7.53 9.70
CA LEU A 277 7.82 6.65 8.96
C LEU A 277 9.00 7.39 8.31
N ARG A 278 8.73 8.55 7.69
CA ARG A 278 9.67 9.22 6.79
C ARG A 278 10.55 10.27 7.45
N LYS A 279 10.02 10.94 8.48
CA LYS A 279 10.68 12.10 9.09
C LYS A 279 11.15 11.85 10.51
N GLN A 280 10.36 11.10 11.29
CA GLN A 280 10.60 10.96 12.72
C GLN A 280 11.32 9.65 13.07
N GLY A 281 11.12 8.58 12.29
CA GLY A 281 11.62 7.25 12.61
C GLY A 281 11.12 6.72 13.97
N ASP A 282 10.02 7.29 14.49
CA ASP A 282 9.51 7.00 15.83
C ASP A 282 8.51 5.84 15.82
N PHE A 283 9.02 4.67 15.48
CA PHE A 283 8.30 3.40 15.50
C PHE A 283 9.31 2.26 15.63
N ASP A 284 8.87 1.14 16.20
CA ASP A 284 9.66 -0.08 16.25
C ASP A 284 9.26 -1.04 15.14
N VAL A 285 7.95 -1.22 14.94
CA VAL A 285 7.38 -1.97 13.82
C VAL A 285 6.23 -1.16 13.22
N SER A 286 6.07 -1.20 11.91
CA SER A 286 4.93 -0.56 11.22
C SER A 286 4.25 -1.52 10.25
N ILE A 287 2.93 -1.33 10.02
CA ILE A 287 2.20 -2.03 8.97
C ILE A 287 1.92 -1.08 7.81
N ASP A 288 2.39 -1.44 6.63
CA ASP A 288 2.14 -0.74 5.38
C ASP A 288 1.95 -1.76 4.25
N PHE A 289 1.82 -1.29 3.04
CA PHE A 289 1.67 -2.14 1.87
C PHE A 289 2.80 -1.92 0.85
N ASN A 290 3.01 -2.92 0.01
CA ASN A 290 3.74 -2.80 -1.23
C ASN A 290 2.84 -3.27 -2.36
N CYS A 291 2.51 -2.37 -3.29
CA CYS A 291 1.70 -2.68 -4.46
C CYS A 291 2.58 -2.81 -5.68
N GLN A 292 2.21 -3.70 -6.57
CA GLN A 292 2.84 -3.81 -7.87
C GLN A 292 2.14 -2.88 -8.85
N SER A 293 2.82 -1.80 -9.17
CA SER A 293 2.30 -0.73 -10.03
C SER A 293 2.54 -0.99 -11.50
N VAL A 294 3.44 -1.93 -11.82
CA VAL A 294 3.87 -2.27 -13.18
C VAL A 294 3.91 -3.79 -13.38
N ILE A 295 3.84 -4.23 -14.63
CA ILE A 295 3.93 -5.65 -14.99
C ILE A 295 5.28 -6.25 -14.57
N ASN A 296 6.36 -5.47 -14.61
CA ASN A 296 7.68 -5.91 -14.18
C ASN A 296 7.90 -5.54 -12.70
N PRO A 297 8.03 -6.53 -11.78
CA PRO A 297 8.13 -6.29 -10.35
C PRO A 297 9.46 -5.66 -9.91
N ILE A 298 10.48 -5.56 -10.77
CA ILE A 298 11.79 -4.99 -10.42
C ILE A 298 11.66 -3.57 -9.87
N ALA A 299 10.77 -2.75 -10.46
CA ALA A 299 10.55 -1.38 -9.98
C ALA A 299 9.97 -1.38 -8.55
N ASP A 300 9.05 -2.29 -8.26
CA ASP A 300 8.36 -2.36 -6.96
C ASP A 300 9.23 -2.97 -5.87
N VAL A 301 10.06 -3.96 -6.20
CA VAL A 301 11.01 -4.55 -5.24
C VAL A 301 12.18 -3.61 -4.92
N SER A 302 12.39 -2.55 -5.71
CA SER A 302 13.38 -1.51 -5.40
C SER A 302 13.18 -0.86 -4.03
N LYS A 303 11.95 -0.88 -3.50
CA LYS A 303 11.62 -0.46 -2.14
C LYS A 303 12.48 -1.15 -1.06
N PHE A 304 12.97 -2.36 -1.31
CA PHE A 304 13.77 -3.12 -0.36
C PHE A 304 15.28 -2.83 -0.46
N LEU A 305 15.69 -1.91 -1.35
CA LEU A 305 17.09 -1.45 -1.41
C LEU A 305 17.36 -0.44 -0.29
N CYS A 306 18.54 -0.50 0.31
CA CYS A 306 18.95 0.44 1.37
C CYS A 306 18.88 1.91 0.92
N SER A 307 19.09 2.19 -0.37
CA SER A 307 19.04 3.53 -0.95
C SER A 307 17.64 4.04 -1.30
N ALA A 308 16.62 3.23 -1.11
CA ALA A 308 15.25 3.61 -1.50
C ALA A 308 14.59 4.48 -0.43
N GLY A 309 14.15 5.68 -0.80
CA GLY A 309 13.50 6.62 0.12
C GLY A 309 12.16 6.17 0.70
N ASN A 310 11.63 5.04 0.23
CA ASN A 310 10.43 4.39 0.76
C ASN A 310 10.73 3.05 1.44
N ASN A 311 12.00 2.73 1.68
CA ASN A 311 12.41 1.66 2.58
C ASN A 311 12.31 2.18 4.02
N TYR A 312 11.32 1.71 4.76
CA TYR A 312 11.08 2.13 6.14
C TYR A 312 11.75 1.22 7.17
N SER A 313 12.51 0.23 6.73
CA SER A 313 13.30 -0.62 7.63
C SER A 313 14.69 -0.06 7.94
N ASN A 314 15.13 0.92 7.17
CA ASN A 314 16.45 1.61 7.20
C ASN A 314 17.66 0.72 6.93
#